data_1a268851b4ca7bc102a8fc3581fcffe0
#
_entry.id   1a268851b4ca7bc102a8fc3581fcffe0
#
_cell.length_a   1.000
_cell.length_b   1.000
_cell.length_c   1.000
_cell.angle_alpha   90.00
_cell.angle_beta   90.00
_cell.angle_gamma   90.00
#
_symmetry.space_group_name_H-M   'P 1'
#
loop_
_entity.id
_entity.type
_entity.pdbx_description
1 polymer ?
#
loop_
_entity_poly.entity_id
_entity_poly.type
_entity_poly.pdbx_seq_one_letter_code
_entity_poly.pdbx_strand_id
1 'polypeptide(L)'
;MKLKYRILLALSFASCVYGQEVNWNVFRGPNVGVSPWTNAPVSWDGSSGKGVLWKTPLKMAGVSSPVLWAGRLFLTEGDEKERAVMAFDARDGKQLWRRTVADGGQGASLPSVSDYGLAMPTPACDANGVYALFGTGDLAAFSPEGKPLWQRYLGRPTLGYGFASSPCVVSNLVVVQFDHHANGRVLALETTTGKIKWEVGRSRGASWSSLMVVPDALGKPLIVANANGSTTAFDLDGRVVWDVDGATGEVAPSPAWWNGHVYALNVGSKLFCHQVYGRVEKKWEHLNNLSEASSPIIVNGLLFMAANSGQLTCLDAVTGKELWVREAPGCYASLVSSGDRVYATGRDGITLIVRAEREYKTVETCRLGDGIDATPAMTDGRFYVRSSKWLWCLGGRTGGNP
;
A
#
# COMPACT_ATOMS: atom_id res chain seq x y z
N MET A 1 36.48 18.26 -38.78
CA MET A 1 35.06 18.25 -38.38
C MET A 1 35.02 17.63 -36.96
N LYS A 2 34.99 18.47 -35.91
CA LYS A 2 35.09 18.02 -34.51
C LYS A 2 33.69 17.86 -33.94
N LEU A 3 33.29 16.64 -33.65
CA LEU A 3 32.02 16.25 -33.00
C LEU A 3 32.11 16.62 -31.51
N LYS A 4 31.30 17.60 -31.06
CA LYS A 4 31.20 17.95 -29.64
C LYS A 4 30.15 17.06 -28.97
N TYR A 5 30.58 16.16 -28.11
CA TYR A 5 29.72 15.48 -27.19
C TYR A 5 29.21 16.45 -26.13
N ARG A 6 27.90 16.67 -26.10
CA ARG A 6 27.24 17.36 -24.98
C ARG A 6 26.92 16.28 -23.92
N ILE A 7 27.63 16.35 -22.82
CA ILE A 7 27.32 15.62 -21.59
C ILE A 7 26.09 16.31 -20.99
N LEU A 8 24.94 15.66 -21.01
CA LEU A 8 23.79 16.07 -20.18
C LEU A 8 24.11 15.71 -18.73
N LEU A 9 24.45 16.69 -17.91
CA LEU A 9 24.42 16.56 -16.47
C LEU A 9 22.95 16.39 -16.04
N ALA A 10 22.63 15.21 -15.50
CA ALA A 10 21.41 15.01 -14.76
C ALA A 10 21.51 15.81 -13.45
N LEU A 11 20.89 16.98 -13.41
CA LEU A 11 20.67 17.74 -12.19
C LEU A 11 19.65 16.98 -11.34
N SER A 12 20.13 16.27 -10.32
CA SER A 12 19.31 15.78 -9.21
C SER A 12 18.77 17.01 -8.47
N PHE A 13 17.50 17.32 -8.70
CA PHE A 13 16.78 18.25 -7.83
C PHE A 13 16.55 17.59 -6.47
N ALA A 14 17.55 17.64 -5.61
CA ALA A 14 17.34 17.54 -4.18
C ALA A 14 16.72 18.88 -3.72
N SER A 15 15.40 18.98 -3.81
CA SER A 15 14.67 20.05 -3.14
C SER A 15 14.78 19.80 -1.64
N CYS A 16 15.68 20.49 -1.00
CA CYS A 16 15.77 20.63 0.44
C CYS A 16 14.53 21.40 0.90
N VAL A 17 13.41 20.69 1.17
CA VAL A 17 12.27 21.26 1.87
C VAL A 17 12.52 21.06 3.36
N TYR A 18 13.06 22.11 3.99
CA TYR A 18 13.12 22.21 5.45
C TYR A 18 11.69 22.16 5.99
N GLY A 19 11.34 21.12 6.75
CA GLY A 19 10.25 21.14 7.73
C GLY A 19 8.91 20.50 7.34
N GLN A 20 8.74 19.79 6.23
CA GLN A 20 7.56 18.94 6.08
C GLN A 20 7.85 17.57 6.69
N GLU A 21 7.12 17.23 7.77
CA GLU A 21 7.06 15.86 8.26
C GLU A 21 6.64 14.97 7.09
N VAL A 22 7.52 14.10 6.64
CA VAL A 22 7.17 13.11 5.62
C VAL A 22 6.21 12.13 6.27
N ASN A 23 5.04 11.97 5.68
CA ASN A 23 3.98 11.13 6.22
C ASN A 23 3.89 9.81 5.43
N TRP A 24 3.38 8.75 6.08
CA TRP A 24 3.04 7.47 5.46
C TRP A 24 1.53 7.38 5.32
N ASN A 25 0.96 8.18 4.42
CA ASN A 25 -0.43 8.63 4.45
C ASN A 25 -1.43 7.80 3.63
N VAL A 26 -0.95 6.79 2.90
CA VAL A 26 -1.74 5.88 2.08
C VAL A 26 -1.19 4.45 2.18
N PHE A 27 -1.92 3.48 1.67
CA PHE A 27 -1.44 2.11 1.52
C PHE A 27 -0.08 2.09 0.80
N ARG A 28 0.93 1.44 1.42
CA ARG A 28 2.32 1.40 0.95
C ARG A 28 3.04 2.77 0.94
N GLY A 29 2.48 3.80 1.60
CA GLY A 29 3.09 5.12 1.68
C GLY A 29 3.15 5.89 0.34
N PRO A 30 3.75 7.08 0.34
CA PRO A 30 3.70 7.99 -0.82
C PRO A 30 4.55 7.52 -2.02
N ASN A 31 5.51 6.62 -1.81
CA ASN A 31 6.42 6.14 -2.85
C ASN A 31 6.28 4.62 -3.09
N VAL A 32 5.04 4.12 -3.07
CA VAL A 32 4.71 2.73 -3.45
C VAL A 32 5.57 1.68 -2.69
N GLY A 33 5.72 1.86 -1.38
CA GLY A 33 6.48 0.96 -0.49
C GLY A 33 7.92 1.39 -0.23
N VAL A 34 8.48 2.28 -1.02
CA VAL A 34 9.84 2.78 -0.83
C VAL A 34 9.85 3.92 0.19
N SER A 35 10.47 3.68 1.35
CA SER A 35 10.60 4.69 2.40
C SER A 35 11.60 5.78 2.00
N PRO A 36 11.30 7.07 2.26
CA PRO A 36 12.27 8.14 2.10
C PRO A 36 13.35 8.12 3.18
N TRP A 37 13.11 7.40 4.30
CA TRP A 37 14.09 7.24 5.38
C TRP A 37 14.92 5.98 5.17
N THR A 38 16.19 6.04 5.56
CA THR A 38 17.16 4.94 5.37
C THR A 38 17.52 4.23 6.67
N ASN A 39 16.91 4.61 7.79
CA ASN A 39 17.26 4.18 9.14
C ASN A 39 16.17 3.34 9.83
N ALA A 40 15.27 2.71 9.07
CA ALA A 40 14.31 1.77 9.64
C ALA A 40 15.04 0.65 10.43
N PRO A 41 14.46 0.16 11.54
CA PRO A 41 15.08 -0.85 12.38
C PRO A 41 15.31 -2.16 11.62
N VAL A 42 16.38 -2.87 11.99
CA VAL A 42 16.77 -4.15 11.37
C VAL A 42 16.79 -5.31 12.35
N SER A 43 16.44 -5.08 13.61
CA SER A 43 16.47 -6.15 14.62
C SER A 43 15.38 -5.93 15.67
N TRP A 44 14.53 -6.94 15.85
CA TRP A 44 13.51 -6.99 16.92
C TRP A 44 13.09 -8.42 17.21
N ASP A 45 12.52 -8.61 18.40
CA ASP A 45 11.91 -9.86 18.83
C ASP A 45 10.75 -9.56 19.79
N GLY A 46 9.54 -10.00 19.41
CA GLY A 46 8.32 -9.70 20.17
C GLY A 46 8.22 -10.44 21.50
N SER A 47 8.90 -11.58 21.65
CA SER A 47 8.87 -12.40 22.88
C SER A 47 9.77 -11.83 23.96
N SER A 48 10.97 -11.36 23.61
CA SER A 48 11.91 -10.74 24.52
C SER A 48 11.69 -9.23 24.70
N GLY A 49 10.92 -8.60 23.80
CA GLY A 49 10.74 -7.15 23.75
C GLY A 49 11.93 -6.38 23.14
N LYS A 50 12.95 -7.07 22.61
CA LYS A 50 14.07 -6.43 21.93
C LYS A 50 13.55 -5.63 20.74
N GLY A 51 13.96 -4.35 20.61
CA GLY A 51 13.56 -3.49 19.51
C GLY A 51 12.07 -3.10 19.50
N VAL A 52 11.30 -3.45 20.52
CA VAL A 52 9.92 -3.02 20.70
C VAL A 52 9.89 -1.74 21.52
N LEU A 53 9.44 -0.64 20.90
CA LEU A 53 9.27 0.64 21.61
C LEU A 53 7.97 0.64 22.41
N TRP A 54 6.89 0.19 21.79
CA TRP A 54 5.58 -0.01 22.41
C TRP A 54 4.73 -0.99 21.60
N LYS A 55 3.69 -1.54 22.24
CA LYS A 55 2.62 -2.30 21.60
C LYS A 55 1.27 -1.99 22.23
N THR A 56 0.23 -1.90 21.42
CA THR A 56 -1.14 -1.59 21.86
C THR A 56 -2.09 -2.70 21.39
N PRO A 57 -2.95 -3.25 22.26
CA PRO A 57 -3.89 -4.30 21.88
C PRO A 57 -4.97 -3.77 20.95
N LEU A 58 -5.32 -4.56 19.94
CA LEU A 58 -6.46 -4.33 19.04
C LEU A 58 -7.62 -5.25 19.46
N LYS A 59 -8.85 -4.72 19.39
CA LYS A 59 -10.01 -5.40 19.97
C LYS A 59 -10.82 -6.19 18.95
N MET A 60 -10.81 -5.76 17.71
CA MET A 60 -11.63 -6.33 16.64
C MET A 60 -10.78 -6.71 15.44
N ALA A 61 -11.33 -7.59 14.60
CA ALA A 61 -10.71 -8.02 13.36
C ALA A 61 -10.46 -6.85 12.40
N GLY A 62 -9.51 -7.06 11.51
CA GLY A 62 -9.15 -6.16 10.43
C GLY A 62 -7.69 -6.31 10.04
N VAL A 63 -7.41 -6.10 8.77
CA VAL A 63 -6.06 -6.20 8.20
C VAL A 63 -5.61 -4.90 7.52
N SER A 64 -6.31 -3.78 7.80
CA SER A 64 -5.87 -2.48 7.31
C SER A 64 -4.45 -2.18 7.79
N SER A 65 -3.61 -1.71 6.89
CA SER A 65 -2.26 -1.27 7.22
C SER A 65 -2.28 0.02 8.04
N PRO A 66 -1.31 0.26 8.92
CA PRO A 66 -1.19 1.56 9.57
C PRO A 66 -0.82 2.63 8.55
N VAL A 67 -1.48 3.79 8.65
CA VAL A 67 -1.06 5.01 7.96
C VAL A 67 -0.76 6.09 8.99
N LEU A 68 0.11 7.04 8.63
CA LEU A 68 0.61 8.04 9.55
C LEU A 68 0.52 9.44 8.95
N TRP A 69 -0.01 10.37 9.75
CA TRP A 69 -0.05 11.80 9.45
C TRP A 69 0.17 12.62 10.73
N ALA A 70 1.10 13.57 10.69
CA ALA A 70 1.37 14.49 11.78
C ALA A 70 1.47 13.81 13.17
N GLY A 71 2.25 12.73 13.27
CA GLY A 71 2.48 12.00 14.51
C GLY A 71 1.29 11.14 14.99
N ARG A 72 0.25 10.96 14.20
CA ARG A 72 -0.88 10.08 14.49
C ARG A 72 -0.93 8.89 13.53
N LEU A 73 -1.15 7.71 14.09
CA LEU A 73 -1.40 6.49 13.33
C LEU A 73 -2.91 6.27 13.21
N PHE A 74 -3.36 5.90 12.02
CA PHE A 74 -4.76 5.57 11.78
C PHE A 74 -4.89 4.14 11.28
N LEU A 75 -5.93 3.45 11.78
CA LEU A 75 -6.32 2.10 11.44
C LEU A 75 -7.84 2.01 11.34
N THR A 76 -8.31 0.96 10.70
CA THR A 76 -9.72 0.54 10.75
C THR A 76 -9.85 -0.80 11.43
N GLU A 77 -10.98 -1.03 12.08
CA GLU A 77 -11.40 -2.33 12.57
C GLU A 77 -12.88 -2.53 12.28
N GLY A 78 -13.33 -3.78 12.18
CA GLY A 78 -14.75 -4.02 11.95
C GLY A 78 -15.10 -5.47 11.78
N ASP A 79 -16.27 -5.80 12.31
CA ASP A 79 -16.95 -7.06 12.12
C ASP A 79 -18.33 -6.85 11.45
N GLU A 80 -19.19 -7.84 11.50
CA GLU A 80 -20.54 -7.77 10.94
C GLU A 80 -21.44 -6.74 11.63
N LYS A 81 -21.14 -6.37 12.87
CA LYS A 81 -21.97 -5.49 13.71
C LYS A 81 -21.48 -4.06 13.74
N GLU A 82 -20.19 -3.87 13.76
CA GLU A 82 -19.58 -2.57 13.95
C GLU A 82 -18.36 -2.36 13.05
N ARG A 83 -18.18 -1.16 12.54
CA ARG A 83 -17.00 -0.67 11.81
C ARG A 83 -16.52 0.59 12.48
N ALA A 84 -15.22 0.72 12.66
CA ALA A 84 -14.64 1.88 13.30
C ALA A 84 -13.31 2.31 12.67
N VAL A 85 -13.05 3.61 12.77
CA VAL A 85 -11.76 4.24 12.52
C VAL A 85 -11.13 4.58 13.85
N MET A 86 -9.84 4.31 13.98
CA MET A 86 -9.06 4.55 15.19
C MET A 86 -7.87 5.45 14.92
N ALA A 87 -7.51 6.27 15.89
CA ALA A 87 -6.25 7.00 15.90
C ALA A 87 -5.44 6.70 17.15
N PHE A 88 -4.12 6.61 16.96
CA PHE A 88 -3.15 6.38 18.04
C PHE A 88 -2.04 7.43 17.95
N ASP A 89 -1.49 7.80 19.08
CA ASP A 89 -0.26 8.58 19.14
C ASP A 89 0.91 7.70 18.65
N ALA A 90 1.64 8.16 17.66
CA ALA A 90 2.74 7.39 17.09
C ALA A 90 3.95 7.26 18.01
N ARG A 91 4.04 8.08 19.08
CA ARG A 91 5.17 8.09 20.04
C ARG A 91 5.06 6.97 21.06
N ASP A 92 3.86 6.73 21.59
CA ASP A 92 3.62 5.84 22.73
C ASP A 92 2.50 4.79 22.50
N GLY A 93 1.83 4.84 21.35
CA GLY A 93 0.76 3.90 21.00
C GLY A 93 -0.56 4.12 21.74
N LYS A 94 -0.72 5.24 22.47
CA LYS A 94 -1.96 5.57 23.17
C LYS A 94 -3.08 5.81 22.15
N GLN A 95 -4.23 5.14 22.33
CA GLN A 95 -5.40 5.42 21.52
C GLN A 95 -5.94 6.81 21.81
N LEU A 96 -5.95 7.68 20.80
CA LEU A 96 -6.42 9.07 20.90
C LEU A 96 -7.93 9.14 20.75
N TRP A 97 -8.46 8.42 19.78
CA TRP A 97 -9.90 8.32 19.53
C TRP A 97 -10.27 7.06 18.77
N ARG A 98 -11.54 6.70 18.84
CA ARG A 98 -12.21 5.67 18.05
C ARG A 98 -13.58 6.19 17.62
N ARG A 99 -13.94 6.03 16.36
CA ARG A 99 -15.23 6.49 15.80
C ARG A 99 -15.89 5.39 15.02
N THR A 100 -17.09 5.05 15.41
CA THR A 100 -17.96 4.11 14.70
C THR A 100 -18.46 4.75 13.41
N VAL A 101 -18.54 3.95 12.36
CA VAL A 101 -19.09 4.33 11.05
C VAL A 101 -20.48 3.69 10.92
N ALA A 102 -21.48 4.50 10.60
CA ALA A 102 -22.85 4.03 10.43
C ALA A 102 -22.99 3.11 9.20
N ASP A 103 -23.96 2.20 9.26
CA ASP A 103 -24.31 1.35 8.11
C ASP A 103 -25.19 2.12 7.13
N GLY A 104 -24.61 2.54 6.01
CA GLY A 104 -25.32 3.20 4.91
C GLY A 104 -26.18 2.24 4.09
N GLY A 105 -25.90 0.95 4.16
CA GLY A 105 -26.63 -0.12 3.46
C GLY A 105 -27.89 -0.60 4.18
N GLN A 106 -28.21 -0.07 5.36
CA GLN A 106 -29.42 -0.34 6.15
C GLN A 106 -29.78 -1.84 6.31
N GLY A 107 -28.81 -2.64 6.78
CA GLY A 107 -29.10 -4.02 7.24
C GLY A 107 -29.32 -5.06 6.14
N ALA A 108 -28.94 -4.78 4.90
CA ALA A 108 -28.84 -5.82 3.90
C ALA A 108 -27.81 -6.86 4.36
N SER A 109 -28.15 -8.18 4.31
CA SER A 109 -27.26 -9.24 4.77
C SER A 109 -25.86 -9.10 4.20
N LEU A 110 -24.87 -9.03 5.08
CA LEU A 110 -23.46 -8.95 4.70
C LEU A 110 -23.07 -10.25 4.00
N PRO A 111 -22.24 -10.20 2.97
CA PRO A 111 -21.63 -11.41 2.44
C PRO A 111 -20.88 -12.12 3.58
N SER A 112 -20.75 -13.43 3.49
CA SER A 112 -19.93 -14.22 4.43
C SER A 112 -18.60 -13.50 4.64
N VAL A 113 -18.38 -13.03 5.85
CA VAL A 113 -17.17 -12.28 6.18
C VAL A 113 -16.06 -13.31 6.36
N SER A 114 -14.98 -13.16 5.60
CA SER A 114 -13.74 -13.89 5.83
C SER A 114 -13.22 -13.58 7.24
N ASP A 115 -12.28 -14.35 7.73
CA ASP A 115 -11.59 -14.14 9.02
C ASP A 115 -10.98 -12.72 9.19
N TYR A 116 -10.93 -11.95 8.11
CA TYR A 116 -10.39 -10.57 8.07
C TYR A 116 -11.41 -9.48 8.40
N GLY A 117 -12.68 -9.82 8.56
CA GLY A 117 -13.74 -8.86 8.84
C GLY A 117 -14.03 -7.91 7.67
N LEU A 118 -14.65 -6.77 7.97
CA LEU A 118 -15.05 -5.76 6.99
C LEU A 118 -14.06 -4.58 6.87
N ALA A 119 -12.94 -4.62 7.60
CA ALA A 119 -11.93 -3.56 7.67
C ALA A 119 -10.62 -3.99 7.01
N MET A 120 -10.70 -4.47 5.77
CA MET A 120 -9.54 -4.83 4.97
C MET A 120 -8.87 -3.61 4.31
N PRO A 121 -9.61 -2.64 3.72
CA PRO A 121 -9.00 -1.48 3.11
C PRO A 121 -8.21 -0.66 4.12
N THR A 122 -7.01 -0.25 3.73
CA THR A 122 -6.19 0.69 4.49
C THR A 122 -6.75 2.10 4.32
N PRO A 123 -6.95 2.90 5.38
CA PRO A 123 -7.40 4.27 5.23
C PRO A 123 -6.35 5.13 4.54
N ALA A 124 -6.78 6.24 3.92
CA ALA A 124 -5.91 7.30 3.46
C ALA A 124 -6.05 8.52 4.37
N CYS A 125 -5.03 9.37 4.46
CA CYS A 125 -5.12 10.59 5.27
C CYS A 125 -4.30 11.74 4.69
N ASP A 126 -4.73 12.96 5.01
CA ASP A 126 -4.03 14.20 4.71
C ASP A 126 -4.30 15.24 5.83
N ALA A 127 -3.93 16.51 5.59
CA ALA A 127 -4.19 17.58 6.54
C ALA A 127 -5.69 17.84 6.77
N ASN A 128 -6.55 17.48 5.82
CA ASN A 128 -8.00 17.72 5.89
C ASN A 128 -8.74 16.59 6.58
N GLY A 129 -8.24 15.34 6.51
CA GLY A 129 -8.95 14.22 7.09
C GLY A 129 -8.30 12.85 6.98
N VAL A 130 -9.02 11.90 7.55
CA VAL A 130 -8.80 10.46 7.47
C VAL A 130 -9.98 9.85 6.73
N TYR A 131 -9.73 9.12 5.65
CA TYR A 131 -10.74 8.59 4.73
C TYR A 131 -10.69 7.07 4.79
N ALA A 132 -11.72 6.45 5.30
CA ALA A 132 -11.80 5.01 5.53
C ALA A 132 -12.94 4.39 4.72
N LEU A 133 -12.59 3.40 3.90
CA LEU A 133 -13.54 2.59 3.14
C LEU A 133 -13.67 1.21 3.80
N PHE A 134 -14.89 0.69 3.87
CA PHE A 134 -15.19 -0.60 4.46
C PHE A 134 -15.77 -1.58 3.44
N GLY A 135 -15.67 -2.86 3.73
CA GLY A 135 -16.23 -3.93 2.90
C GLY A 135 -17.74 -3.86 2.72
N THR A 136 -18.43 -3.04 3.50
CA THR A 136 -19.86 -2.71 3.32
C THR A 136 -20.14 -1.73 2.19
N GLY A 137 -19.10 -1.03 1.68
CA GLY A 137 -19.23 0.08 0.73
C GLY A 137 -19.39 1.45 1.39
N ASP A 138 -19.27 1.51 2.72
CA ASP A 138 -19.26 2.77 3.47
C ASP A 138 -17.89 3.43 3.38
N LEU A 139 -17.86 4.67 2.89
CA LEU A 139 -16.72 5.55 2.89
C LEU A 139 -16.97 6.70 3.85
N ALA A 140 -16.16 6.79 4.90
CA ALA A 140 -16.31 7.81 5.94
C ALA A 140 -15.06 8.69 6.05
N ALA A 141 -15.27 9.97 6.36
CA ALA A 141 -14.21 10.93 6.61
C ALA A 141 -14.32 11.53 8.01
N PHE A 142 -13.19 11.65 8.67
CA PHE A 142 -13.04 12.28 9.98
C PHE A 142 -11.88 13.28 9.93
N SER A 143 -11.93 14.35 10.73
CA SER A 143 -10.73 15.16 10.93
C SER A 143 -9.62 14.34 11.60
N PRO A 144 -8.35 14.74 11.54
CA PRO A 144 -7.27 14.05 12.27
C PRO A 144 -7.52 13.96 13.80
N GLU A 145 -8.37 14.82 14.37
CA GLU A 145 -8.80 14.82 15.76
C GLU A 145 -10.03 13.94 16.02
N GLY A 146 -10.61 13.32 14.98
CA GLY A 146 -11.74 12.40 15.07
C GLY A 146 -13.12 13.09 15.03
N LYS A 147 -13.23 14.34 14.56
CA LYS A 147 -14.53 14.97 14.29
C LYS A 147 -15.09 14.39 12.99
N PRO A 148 -16.35 13.90 12.95
CA PRO A 148 -16.98 13.47 11.71
C PRO A 148 -17.07 14.62 10.70
N LEU A 149 -16.71 14.36 9.44
CA LEU A 149 -16.77 15.34 8.35
C LEU A 149 -17.93 14.99 7.40
N TRP A 150 -17.85 13.81 6.81
CA TRP A 150 -18.87 13.32 5.90
C TRP A 150 -18.82 11.78 5.81
N GLN A 151 -19.91 11.18 5.31
CA GLN A 151 -20.03 9.77 4.97
C GLN A 151 -20.75 9.61 3.64
N ARG A 152 -20.35 8.60 2.86
CA ARG A 152 -20.98 8.18 1.61
C ARG A 152 -21.14 6.68 1.59
N TYR A 153 -22.28 6.22 1.11
CA TYR A 153 -22.51 4.83 0.78
C TYR A 153 -22.32 4.65 -0.73
N LEU A 154 -21.31 3.87 -1.13
CA LEU A 154 -20.96 3.64 -2.53
C LEU A 154 -21.72 2.47 -3.15
N GLY A 155 -22.58 1.82 -2.40
CA GLY A 155 -23.20 0.55 -2.76
C GLY A 155 -22.41 -0.62 -2.19
N ARG A 156 -23.06 -1.79 -2.14
CA ARG A 156 -22.41 -3.02 -1.65
C ARG A 156 -21.56 -3.65 -2.73
N PRO A 157 -20.25 -3.87 -2.52
CA PRO A 157 -19.43 -4.56 -3.48
C PRO A 157 -19.77 -6.07 -3.49
N THR A 158 -19.82 -6.66 -4.68
CA THR A 158 -20.07 -8.09 -4.89
C THR A 158 -18.75 -8.78 -5.19
N LEU A 159 -18.15 -9.42 -4.18
CA LEU A 159 -16.82 -10.04 -4.21
C LEU A 159 -16.81 -11.32 -3.38
N GLY A 160 -16.08 -12.35 -3.84
CA GLY A 160 -16.02 -13.64 -3.15
C GLY A 160 -15.25 -13.62 -1.83
N TYR A 161 -14.23 -12.75 -1.69
CA TYR A 161 -13.31 -12.70 -0.53
C TYR A 161 -13.42 -11.42 0.30
N GLY A 162 -14.47 -10.62 0.10
CA GLY A 162 -14.60 -9.30 0.70
C GLY A 162 -13.84 -8.22 -0.09
N PHE A 163 -14.00 -6.96 0.30
CA PHE A 163 -13.45 -5.81 -0.41
C PHE A 163 -12.18 -5.30 0.28
N ALA A 164 -11.06 -5.21 -0.44
CA ALA A 164 -9.75 -4.83 0.11
C ALA A 164 -9.07 -3.63 -0.56
N SER A 165 -9.57 -3.16 -1.72
CA SER A 165 -8.97 -1.99 -2.40
C SER A 165 -8.98 -0.76 -1.50
N SER A 166 -7.80 -0.23 -1.22
CA SER A 166 -7.62 0.92 -0.34
C SER A 166 -7.83 2.22 -1.11
N PRO A 167 -8.50 3.23 -0.53
CA PRO A 167 -8.54 4.56 -1.12
C PRO A 167 -7.15 5.20 -1.15
N CYS A 168 -6.94 6.13 -2.05
CA CYS A 168 -5.79 7.02 -2.02
C CYS A 168 -6.22 8.47 -1.93
N VAL A 169 -5.32 9.34 -1.47
CA VAL A 169 -5.52 10.78 -1.44
C VAL A 169 -4.48 11.45 -2.33
N VAL A 170 -4.95 12.35 -3.20
CA VAL A 170 -4.09 13.12 -4.10
C VAL A 170 -4.69 14.50 -4.32
N SER A 171 -3.90 15.55 -4.12
CA SER A 171 -4.39 16.94 -4.15
C SER A 171 -5.57 17.13 -3.17
N ASN A 172 -6.73 17.52 -3.66
CA ASN A 172 -7.97 17.66 -2.87
C ASN A 172 -8.98 16.53 -3.12
N LEU A 173 -8.51 15.35 -3.57
CA LEU A 173 -9.35 14.22 -3.94
C LEU A 173 -9.05 13.00 -3.09
N VAL A 174 -10.10 12.32 -2.67
CA VAL A 174 -10.08 10.91 -2.25
C VAL A 174 -10.50 10.09 -3.45
N VAL A 175 -9.66 9.16 -3.88
CA VAL A 175 -9.94 8.32 -5.04
C VAL A 175 -10.10 6.87 -4.59
N VAL A 176 -11.12 6.22 -5.14
CA VAL A 176 -11.48 4.83 -4.81
C VAL A 176 -11.53 4.01 -6.09
N GLN A 177 -10.84 2.88 -6.10
CA GLN A 177 -11.07 1.81 -7.06
C GLN A 177 -12.15 0.89 -6.49
N PHE A 178 -13.35 0.95 -7.04
CA PHE A 178 -14.50 0.20 -6.56
C PHE A 178 -14.89 -0.88 -7.59
N ASP A 179 -13.92 -1.75 -7.91
CA ASP A 179 -14.10 -2.85 -8.85
C ASP A 179 -14.74 -4.04 -8.15
N HIS A 180 -15.87 -4.52 -8.68
CA HIS A 180 -16.58 -5.71 -8.24
C HIS A 180 -17.41 -6.30 -9.39
N HIS A 181 -18.00 -7.48 -9.19
CA HIS A 181 -18.65 -8.23 -10.27
C HIS A 181 -19.82 -7.53 -10.96
N ALA A 182 -20.52 -6.63 -10.27
CA ALA A 182 -21.72 -5.98 -10.84
C ALA A 182 -21.36 -4.70 -11.62
N ASN A 183 -20.88 -3.64 -10.95
CA ASN A 183 -20.69 -2.31 -11.52
C ASN A 183 -19.37 -1.70 -11.07
N GLY A 184 -18.25 -2.26 -11.56
CA GLY A 184 -16.92 -1.75 -11.26
C GLY A 184 -16.70 -0.31 -11.73
N ARG A 185 -16.01 0.50 -10.94
CA ARG A 185 -15.71 1.90 -11.25
C ARG A 185 -14.51 2.44 -10.47
N VAL A 186 -13.90 3.47 -11.02
CA VAL A 186 -12.99 4.37 -10.28
C VAL A 186 -13.72 5.69 -10.09
N LEU A 187 -13.71 6.23 -8.88
CA LEU A 187 -14.37 7.49 -8.58
C LEU A 187 -13.49 8.36 -7.68
N ALA A 188 -13.57 9.67 -7.88
CA ALA A 188 -12.91 10.67 -7.05
C ALA A 188 -13.93 11.57 -6.36
N LEU A 189 -13.70 11.78 -5.05
CA LEU A 189 -14.53 12.63 -4.21
C LEU A 189 -13.67 13.77 -3.66
N GLU A 190 -14.28 14.93 -3.48
CA GLU A 190 -13.63 16.04 -2.79
C GLU A 190 -13.35 15.69 -1.33
N THR A 191 -12.12 15.90 -0.87
CA THR A 191 -11.68 15.58 0.50
C THR A 191 -12.54 16.25 1.57
N THR A 192 -12.98 17.48 1.33
CA THR A 192 -13.71 18.30 2.31
C THR A 192 -15.20 18.04 2.39
N THR A 193 -15.83 17.61 1.29
CA THR A 193 -17.31 17.50 1.19
C THR A 193 -17.79 16.08 0.92
N GLY A 194 -16.91 15.21 0.42
CA GLY A 194 -17.26 13.88 -0.08
C GLY A 194 -18.15 13.92 -1.32
N LYS A 195 -18.26 15.06 -2.02
CA LYS A 195 -18.98 15.17 -3.29
C LYS A 195 -18.18 14.50 -4.39
N ILE A 196 -18.84 13.65 -5.19
CA ILE A 196 -18.20 13.01 -6.34
C ILE A 196 -17.85 14.10 -7.37
N LYS A 197 -16.56 14.20 -7.70
CA LYS A 197 -16.04 15.08 -8.74
C LYS A 197 -16.14 14.42 -10.11
N TRP A 198 -15.75 13.15 -10.18
CA TRP A 198 -15.87 12.32 -11.37
C TRP A 198 -16.00 10.83 -11.03
N GLU A 199 -16.55 10.08 -11.96
CA GLU A 199 -16.70 8.62 -11.88
C GLU A 199 -16.48 8.04 -13.27
N VAL A 200 -15.68 6.96 -13.36
CA VAL A 200 -15.41 6.23 -14.60
C VAL A 200 -15.79 4.78 -14.41
N GLY A 201 -16.79 4.32 -15.14
CA GLY A 201 -17.24 2.93 -15.14
C GLY A 201 -16.16 2.00 -15.73
N ARG A 202 -16.00 0.82 -15.13
CA ARG A 202 -15.04 -0.21 -15.55
C ARG A 202 -15.72 -1.58 -15.58
N SER A 203 -15.65 -2.27 -16.70
CA SER A 203 -16.15 -3.65 -16.84
C SER A 203 -15.00 -4.65 -16.72
N ARG A 204 -14.28 -4.63 -15.59
CA ARG A 204 -13.09 -5.45 -15.35
C ARG A 204 -13.31 -6.59 -14.34
N GLY A 205 -14.53 -6.74 -13.82
CA GLY A 205 -14.83 -7.70 -12.76
C GLY A 205 -14.24 -7.30 -11.41
N ALA A 206 -14.05 -8.28 -10.54
CA ALA A 206 -13.50 -8.07 -9.20
C ALA A 206 -12.01 -7.78 -9.22
N SER A 207 -11.58 -6.82 -8.39
CA SER A 207 -10.17 -6.55 -8.11
C SER A 207 -10.00 -6.14 -6.64
N TRP A 208 -8.93 -6.60 -6.03
CA TRP A 208 -8.53 -6.27 -4.65
C TRP A 208 -7.32 -5.33 -4.61
N SER A 209 -6.76 -5.03 -5.80
CA SER A 209 -5.63 -4.11 -5.97
C SER A 209 -6.00 -2.71 -5.50
N SER A 210 -5.07 -2.04 -4.85
CA SER A 210 -5.22 -0.64 -4.42
C SER A 210 -4.59 0.31 -5.43
N LEU A 211 -5.15 1.52 -5.50
CA LEU A 211 -4.62 2.60 -6.33
C LEU A 211 -3.21 3.01 -5.90
N MET A 212 -2.42 3.45 -6.85
CA MET A 212 -1.18 4.18 -6.59
C MET A 212 -1.19 5.53 -7.30
N VAL A 213 -0.46 6.50 -6.75
CA VAL A 213 -0.24 7.79 -7.37
C VAL A 213 1.21 7.88 -7.81
N VAL A 214 1.43 8.17 -9.10
CA VAL A 214 2.77 8.26 -9.69
C VAL A 214 2.88 9.53 -10.54
N PRO A 215 4.07 10.09 -10.77
CA PRO A 215 4.23 11.22 -11.68
C PRO A 215 4.10 10.79 -13.14
N ASP A 216 3.61 11.68 -13.99
CA ASP A 216 3.82 11.61 -15.44
C ASP A 216 5.24 12.13 -15.81
N ALA A 217 5.56 12.16 -17.10
CA ALA A 217 6.87 12.64 -17.58
C ALA A 217 7.15 14.13 -17.27
N LEU A 218 6.12 14.90 -16.89
CA LEU A 218 6.21 16.31 -16.51
C LEU A 218 6.09 16.52 -14.99
N GLY A 219 6.02 15.42 -14.22
CA GLY A 219 5.87 15.46 -12.77
C GLY A 219 4.42 15.66 -12.28
N LYS A 220 3.42 15.63 -13.15
CA LYS A 220 2.01 15.72 -12.74
C LYS A 220 1.52 14.38 -12.21
N PRO A 221 0.68 14.37 -11.17
CA PRO A 221 0.19 13.12 -10.59
C PRO A 221 -0.77 12.40 -11.54
N LEU A 222 -0.55 11.10 -11.68
CA LEU A 222 -1.46 10.14 -12.32
C LEU A 222 -1.94 9.14 -11.27
N ILE A 223 -3.20 8.76 -11.37
CA ILE A 223 -3.86 7.75 -10.54
C ILE A 223 -3.86 6.45 -11.33
N VAL A 224 -3.18 5.42 -10.81
CA VAL A 224 -3.05 4.14 -11.50
C VAL A 224 -3.89 3.08 -10.81
N ALA A 225 -4.77 2.45 -11.59
CA ALA A 225 -5.64 1.36 -11.17
C ALA A 225 -5.28 0.08 -11.89
N ASN A 226 -5.10 -1.02 -11.15
CA ASN A 226 -4.81 -2.34 -11.69
C ASN A 226 -6.01 -3.26 -11.50
N ALA A 227 -6.43 -3.96 -12.55
CA ALA A 227 -7.57 -4.87 -12.51
C ALA A 227 -7.40 -5.98 -13.54
N ASN A 228 -8.35 -6.90 -13.59
CA ASN A 228 -8.35 -8.01 -14.55
C ASN A 228 -8.18 -7.50 -15.99
N GLY A 229 -7.09 -7.89 -16.60
CA GLY A 229 -6.74 -7.63 -18.00
C GLY A 229 -6.23 -6.23 -18.31
N SER A 230 -6.15 -5.28 -17.35
CA SER A 230 -5.57 -3.96 -17.63
C SER A 230 -4.98 -3.25 -16.42
N THR A 231 -4.01 -2.39 -16.71
CA THR A 231 -3.51 -1.36 -15.78
C THR A 231 -3.74 -0.01 -16.46
N THR A 232 -4.55 0.84 -15.82
CA THR A 232 -5.06 2.09 -16.40
C THR A 232 -4.59 3.28 -15.56
N ALA A 233 -4.09 4.34 -16.18
CA ALA A 233 -3.81 5.61 -15.52
C ALA A 233 -4.83 6.68 -15.88
N PHE A 234 -5.23 7.43 -14.87
CA PHE A 234 -6.14 8.56 -14.98
C PHE A 234 -5.43 9.85 -14.55
N ASP A 235 -5.77 10.97 -15.20
CA ASP A 235 -5.45 12.30 -14.67
C ASP A 235 -6.38 12.67 -13.49
N LEU A 236 -6.16 13.86 -12.90
CA LEU A 236 -6.99 14.34 -11.78
C LEU A 236 -8.44 14.70 -12.17
N ASP A 237 -8.75 14.73 -13.46
CA ASP A 237 -10.10 14.96 -14.00
C ASP A 237 -10.79 13.65 -14.42
N GLY A 238 -10.14 12.49 -14.21
CA GLY A 238 -10.67 11.16 -14.54
C GLY A 238 -10.50 10.76 -16.01
N ARG A 239 -9.72 11.53 -16.81
CA ARG A 239 -9.44 11.15 -18.20
C ARG A 239 -8.36 10.07 -18.21
N VAL A 240 -8.55 9.06 -19.07
CA VAL A 240 -7.54 8.02 -19.29
C VAL A 240 -6.34 8.64 -20.01
N VAL A 241 -5.16 8.52 -19.39
CA VAL A 241 -3.88 8.96 -19.96
C VAL A 241 -3.21 7.82 -20.73
N TRP A 242 -3.21 6.63 -20.15
CA TRP A 242 -2.80 5.39 -20.80
C TRP A 242 -3.54 4.20 -20.19
N ASP A 243 -3.71 3.16 -21.02
CA ASP A 243 -4.25 1.86 -20.64
C ASP A 243 -3.37 0.80 -21.28
N VAL A 244 -2.86 -0.13 -20.47
CA VAL A 244 -1.97 -1.20 -20.94
C VAL A 244 -2.50 -2.55 -20.52
N ASP A 245 -2.12 -3.61 -21.23
CA ASP A 245 -2.44 -4.97 -20.86
C ASP A 245 -1.98 -5.25 -19.43
N GLY A 246 -2.84 -5.87 -18.65
CA GLY A 246 -2.60 -6.21 -17.25
C GLY A 246 -2.69 -7.70 -17.00
N ALA A 247 -2.35 -8.09 -15.79
CA ALA A 247 -2.54 -9.44 -15.31
C ALA A 247 -4.02 -9.82 -15.28
N THR A 248 -4.33 -11.07 -15.56
CA THR A 248 -5.71 -11.59 -15.62
C THR A 248 -6.09 -12.35 -14.36
N GLY A 249 -7.40 -12.55 -14.16
CA GLY A 249 -7.96 -13.28 -13.01
C GLY A 249 -8.32 -12.35 -11.83
N GLU A 250 -8.24 -12.89 -10.64
CA GLU A 250 -8.56 -12.19 -9.38
C GLU A 250 -7.35 -11.37 -8.92
N VAL A 251 -7.22 -10.16 -9.46
CA VAL A 251 -6.03 -9.32 -9.26
C VAL A 251 -6.04 -8.68 -7.88
N ALA A 252 -5.12 -9.11 -7.00
CA ALA A 252 -4.96 -8.54 -5.66
C ALA A 252 -3.69 -7.69 -5.49
N PRO A 253 -2.52 -8.04 -6.02
CA PRO A 253 -1.34 -7.20 -5.89
C PRO A 253 -1.53 -5.84 -6.55
N SER A 254 -1.17 -4.78 -5.85
CA SER A 254 -1.09 -3.44 -6.43
C SER A 254 0.20 -3.33 -7.25
N PRO A 255 0.20 -2.52 -8.33
CA PRO A 255 1.38 -2.43 -9.18
C PRO A 255 2.55 -1.75 -8.46
N ALA A 256 3.75 -1.93 -9.01
CA ALA A 256 4.93 -1.16 -8.66
C ALA A 256 5.24 -0.15 -9.76
N TRP A 257 6.03 0.86 -9.41
CA TRP A 257 6.43 1.96 -10.28
C TRP A 257 7.92 2.25 -10.16
N TRP A 258 8.55 2.47 -11.28
CA TRP A 258 9.93 2.94 -11.30
C TRP A 258 10.30 3.57 -12.64
N ASN A 259 10.79 4.79 -12.61
CA ASN A 259 11.39 5.50 -13.75
C ASN A 259 10.56 5.39 -15.07
N GLY A 260 9.27 5.72 -15.01
CA GLY A 260 8.38 5.68 -16.18
C GLY A 260 7.97 4.28 -16.62
N HIS A 261 8.15 3.28 -15.75
CA HIS A 261 7.68 1.91 -15.99
C HIS A 261 6.69 1.50 -14.90
N VAL A 262 5.63 0.82 -15.31
CA VAL A 262 4.65 0.17 -14.44
C VAL A 262 4.84 -1.34 -14.49
N TYR A 263 4.76 -1.97 -13.30
CA TYR A 263 4.94 -3.40 -13.12
C TYR A 263 3.69 -3.96 -12.44
N ALA A 264 2.93 -4.75 -13.16
CA ALA A 264 1.67 -5.32 -12.68
C ALA A 264 1.69 -6.85 -12.79
N LEU A 265 1.25 -7.53 -11.75
CA LEU A 265 1.26 -8.99 -11.70
C LEU A 265 -0.01 -9.57 -11.08
N ASN A 266 -0.24 -10.84 -11.33
CA ASN A 266 -1.16 -11.68 -10.58
C ASN A 266 -0.73 -13.16 -10.67
N VAL A 267 -0.94 -13.90 -9.59
CA VAL A 267 -0.74 -15.35 -9.57
C VAL A 267 -1.62 -16.04 -10.63
N GLY A 268 -1.12 -17.09 -11.25
CA GLY A 268 -1.84 -17.78 -12.34
C GLY A 268 -1.92 -17.00 -13.67
N SER A 269 -1.30 -15.80 -13.71
CA SER A 269 -1.19 -14.96 -14.89
C SER A 269 0.29 -14.62 -15.17
N LYS A 270 0.64 -13.35 -15.22
CA LYS A 270 1.98 -12.85 -15.54
C LYS A 270 2.32 -11.64 -14.70
N LEU A 271 3.62 -11.36 -14.57
CA LEU A 271 4.15 -10.04 -14.27
C LEU A 271 4.48 -9.35 -15.60
N PHE A 272 3.90 -8.19 -15.82
CA PHE A 272 4.18 -7.34 -16.98
C PHE A 272 5.00 -6.12 -16.57
N CYS A 273 5.96 -5.73 -17.41
CA CYS A 273 6.61 -4.44 -17.37
C CYS A 273 6.22 -3.64 -18.62
N HIS A 274 5.60 -2.48 -18.43
CA HIS A 274 5.32 -1.53 -19.49
C HIS A 274 6.05 -0.22 -19.26
N GLN A 275 6.73 0.27 -20.28
CA GLN A 275 7.16 1.65 -20.36
C GLN A 275 5.93 2.52 -20.66
N VAL A 276 5.74 3.60 -19.90
CA VAL A 276 4.57 4.50 -20.06
C VAL A 276 4.97 5.97 -20.21
N TYR A 277 6.27 6.27 -20.19
CA TYR A 277 6.80 7.57 -20.60
C TYR A 277 7.19 7.52 -22.08
N GLY A 278 6.74 8.51 -22.85
CA GLY A 278 6.92 8.53 -24.30
C GLY A 278 6.02 7.52 -24.99
N ARG A 279 6.60 6.60 -25.77
CA ARG A 279 5.83 5.53 -26.40
C ARG A 279 5.42 4.50 -25.35
N VAL A 280 4.12 4.24 -25.27
CA VAL A 280 3.58 3.18 -24.38
C VAL A 280 3.82 1.82 -25.04
N GLU A 281 4.61 0.95 -24.39
CA GLU A 281 4.93 -0.37 -24.91
C GLU A 281 5.31 -1.37 -23.82
N LYS A 282 4.97 -2.66 -24.07
CA LYS A 282 5.42 -3.75 -23.20
C LYS A 282 6.92 -3.99 -23.43
N LYS A 283 7.69 -4.01 -22.34
CA LYS A 283 9.14 -4.26 -22.37
C LYS A 283 9.48 -5.73 -22.17
N TRP A 284 8.86 -6.37 -21.20
CA TRP A 284 9.06 -7.77 -20.89
C TRP A 284 7.91 -8.33 -20.04
N GLU A 285 7.88 -9.64 -19.88
CA GLU A 285 6.99 -10.38 -19.00
C GLU A 285 7.73 -11.49 -18.27
N HIS A 286 7.22 -11.89 -17.07
CA HIS A 286 7.75 -12.97 -16.25
C HIS A 286 6.61 -13.83 -15.73
N LEU A 287 6.85 -15.16 -15.56
CA LEU A 287 5.78 -16.13 -15.32
C LEU A 287 5.90 -16.87 -13.99
N ASN A 288 7.08 -16.84 -13.35
CA ASN A 288 7.37 -17.71 -12.21
C ASN A 288 7.24 -16.98 -10.88
N ASN A 289 6.94 -17.72 -9.79
CA ASN A 289 6.95 -17.26 -8.41
C ASN A 289 6.11 -15.99 -8.17
N LEU A 290 5.00 -15.85 -8.89
CA LEU A 290 4.12 -14.69 -8.80
C LEU A 290 3.39 -14.65 -7.46
N SER A 291 3.18 -13.44 -6.97
CA SER A 291 2.45 -13.20 -5.73
C SER A 291 0.93 -13.25 -5.91
N GLU A 292 0.22 -13.77 -4.91
CA GLU A 292 -1.24 -13.76 -4.82
C GLU A 292 -1.79 -12.43 -4.27
N ALA A 293 -1.13 -11.84 -3.27
CA ALA A 293 -1.62 -10.66 -2.55
C ALA A 293 -0.53 -9.60 -2.32
N SER A 294 0.69 -10.03 -1.99
CA SER A 294 1.81 -9.13 -1.74
C SER A 294 2.17 -8.35 -3.00
N SER A 295 2.17 -7.03 -2.91
CA SER A 295 2.55 -6.16 -4.02
C SER A 295 4.08 -6.11 -4.20
N PRO A 296 4.59 -6.09 -5.44
CA PRO A 296 6.01 -6.00 -5.72
C PRO A 296 6.57 -4.62 -5.36
N ILE A 297 7.89 -4.54 -5.19
CA ILE A 297 8.60 -3.28 -4.93
C ILE A 297 9.84 -3.18 -5.81
N ILE A 298 10.25 -1.96 -6.14
CA ILE A 298 11.48 -1.72 -6.88
C ILE A 298 12.43 -0.86 -6.05
N VAL A 299 13.63 -1.37 -5.85
CA VAL A 299 14.71 -0.71 -5.10
C VAL A 299 16.00 -0.82 -5.91
N ASN A 300 16.65 0.29 -6.18
CA ASN A 300 17.92 0.34 -6.92
C ASN A 300 17.88 -0.36 -8.30
N GLY A 301 16.74 -0.28 -9.02
CA GLY A 301 16.57 -0.95 -10.32
C GLY A 301 16.41 -2.47 -10.24
N LEU A 302 16.15 -3.00 -9.05
CA LEU A 302 15.83 -4.40 -8.79
C LEU A 302 14.37 -4.52 -8.36
N LEU A 303 13.63 -5.44 -8.99
CA LEU A 303 12.27 -5.76 -8.63
C LEU A 303 12.26 -6.94 -7.65
N PHE A 304 11.56 -6.77 -6.54
CA PHE A 304 11.33 -7.83 -5.56
C PHE A 304 9.85 -8.17 -5.52
N MET A 305 9.53 -9.47 -5.46
CA MET A 305 8.19 -9.98 -5.22
C MET A 305 8.23 -11.15 -4.26
N ALA A 306 7.25 -11.24 -3.36
CA ALA A 306 7.13 -12.29 -2.36
C ALA A 306 5.84 -13.08 -2.58
N ALA A 307 5.96 -14.37 -2.81
CA ALA A 307 4.84 -15.26 -2.99
C ALA A 307 4.30 -15.78 -1.64
N ASN A 308 3.00 -16.06 -1.57
CA ASN A 308 2.39 -16.69 -0.41
C ASN A 308 2.93 -18.12 -0.17
N SER A 309 3.41 -18.77 -1.22
CA SER A 309 4.08 -20.08 -1.16
C SER A 309 5.45 -20.07 -0.46
N GLY A 310 5.93 -18.90 -0.02
CA GLY A 310 7.17 -18.78 0.74
C GLY A 310 8.42 -18.57 -0.11
N GLN A 311 8.33 -17.79 -1.17
CA GLN A 311 9.45 -17.45 -2.03
C GLN A 311 9.60 -15.93 -2.15
N LEU A 312 10.83 -15.46 -2.08
CA LEU A 312 11.24 -14.11 -2.43
C LEU A 312 12.08 -14.16 -3.69
N THR A 313 11.62 -13.47 -4.72
CA THR A 313 12.25 -13.40 -6.04
C THR A 313 12.79 -12.01 -6.29
N CYS A 314 14.01 -11.93 -6.84
CA CYS A 314 14.62 -10.70 -7.32
C CYS A 314 14.85 -10.76 -8.82
N LEU A 315 14.35 -9.74 -9.53
CA LEU A 315 14.55 -9.56 -10.97
C LEU A 315 15.33 -8.25 -11.23
N ASP A 316 16.06 -8.22 -12.32
CA ASP A 316 16.53 -6.96 -12.91
C ASP A 316 15.29 -6.22 -13.48
N ALA A 317 14.97 -5.03 -12.97
CA ALA A 317 13.74 -4.32 -13.32
C ALA A 317 13.72 -3.85 -14.78
N VAL A 318 14.88 -3.64 -15.40
CA VAL A 318 14.99 -3.19 -16.79
C VAL A 318 14.77 -4.33 -17.78
N THR A 319 15.34 -5.50 -17.49
CA THR A 319 15.39 -6.63 -18.43
C THR A 319 14.41 -7.75 -18.13
N GLY A 320 13.84 -7.79 -16.89
CA GLY A 320 13.03 -8.89 -16.40
C GLY A 320 13.80 -10.17 -16.09
N LYS A 321 15.16 -10.13 -16.19
CA LYS A 321 15.98 -11.29 -15.89
C LYS A 321 15.91 -11.64 -14.39
N GLU A 322 15.57 -12.90 -14.10
CA GLU A 322 15.65 -13.44 -12.75
C GLU A 322 17.11 -13.51 -12.29
N LEU A 323 17.39 -12.90 -11.16
CA LEU A 323 18.71 -12.87 -10.55
C LEU A 323 18.86 -13.96 -9.49
N TRP A 324 17.84 -14.09 -8.64
CA TRP A 324 17.79 -15.11 -7.61
C TRP A 324 16.35 -15.32 -7.08
N VAL A 325 16.12 -16.53 -6.56
CA VAL A 325 14.95 -16.93 -5.79
C VAL A 325 15.42 -17.55 -4.49
N ARG A 326 14.78 -17.22 -3.36
CA ARG A 326 15.12 -17.77 -2.04
C ARG A 326 13.87 -18.06 -1.24
N GLU A 327 13.99 -18.99 -0.31
CA GLU A 327 12.96 -19.23 0.69
C GLU A 327 12.76 -17.96 1.55
N ALA A 328 11.51 -17.66 1.85
CA ALA A 328 11.08 -16.51 2.62
C ALA A 328 9.78 -16.86 3.35
N PRO A 329 9.36 -16.07 4.33
CA PRO A 329 8.01 -16.20 4.89
C PRO A 329 6.94 -16.02 3.81
N GLY A 330 5.86 -16.78 3.86
CA GLY A 330 4.71 -16.59 2.97
C GLY A 330 4.03 -15.25 3.25
N CYS A 331 4.00 -14.35 2.27
CA CYS A 331 3.58 -12.96 2.46
C CYS A 331 2.20 -12.66 1.86
N TYR A 332 1.31 -12.05 2.67
CA TYR A 332 0.17 -11.26 2.19
C TYR A 332 0.49 -9.77 2.30
N ALA A 333 1.18 -9.36 3.37
CA ALA A 333 1.73 -8.02 3.47
C ALA A 333 2.59 -7.69 2.25
N SER A 334 2.43 -6.49 1.70
CA SER A 334 3.27 -6.01 0.61
C SER A 334 4.67 -5.72 1.09
N LEU A 335 5.65 -5.87 0.20
CA LEU A 335 7.03 -5.51 0.49
C LEU A 335 7.16 -4.01 0.71
N VAL A 336 8.03 -3.63 1.65
CA VAL A 336 8.42 -2.25 1.91
C VAL A 336 9.95 -2.15 2.01
N SER A 337 10.51 -0.97 1.80
CA SER A 337 11.96 -0.78 1.84
C SER A 337 12.40 0.48 2.57
N SER A 338 13.64 0.44 3.08
CA SER A 338 14.30 1.57 3.73
C SER A 338 15.78 1.57 3.34
N GLY A 339 16.20 2.57 2.57
CA GLY A 339 17.52 2.58 1.94
C GLY A 339 17.67 1.39 0.99
N ASP A 340 18.75 0.65 1.17
CA ASP A 340 19.07 -0.55 0.39
C ASP A 340 18.52 -1.86 0.99
N ARG A 341 17.54 -1.79 1.89
CA ARG A 341 16.95 -2.95 2.58
C ARG A 341 15.50 -3.15 2.19
N VAL A 342 15.14 -4.39 1.84
CA VAL A 342 13.79 -4.85 1.55
C VAL A 342 13.30 -5.71 2.71
N TYR A 343 12.08 -5.46 3.16
CA TYR A 343 11.42 -6.14 4.27
C TYR A 343 10.28 -6.99 3.72
N ALA A 344 10.40 -8.30 3.87
CA ALA A 344 9.35 -9.27 3.54
C ALA A 344 8.73 -9.78 4.84
N THR A 345 7.51 -9.31 5.15
CA THR A 345 6.81 -9.65 6.39
C THR A 345 5.78 -10.72 6.13
N GLY A 346 5.96 -11.86 6.74
CA GLY A 346 5.15 -13.05 6.55
C GLY A 346 3.98 -13.18 7.50
N ARG A 347 3.01 -14.00 7.09
CA ARG A 347 1.78 -14.32 7.84
C ARG A 347 2.04 -14.98 9.19
N ASP A 348 3.18 -15.61 9.35
CA ASP A 348 3.66 -16.25 10.59
C ASP A 348 4.30 -15.29 11.59
N GLY A 349 4.31 -13.99 11.28
CA GLY A 349 4.92 -12.96 12.12
C GLY A 349 6.44 -12.86 12.00
N ILE A 350 7.01 -13.51 10.98
CA ILE A 350 8.44 -13.42 10.66
C ILE A 350 8.66 -12.33 9.61
N THR A 351 9.67 -11.50 9.80
CA THR A 351 10.13 -10.54 8.79
C THR A 351 11.55 -10.90 8.37
N LEU A 352 11.71 -11.24 7.10
CA LEU A 352 13.01 -11.40 6.46
C LEU A 352 13.46 -10.05 5.89
N ILE A 353 14.66 -9.62 6.24
CA ILE A 353 15.29 -8.39 5.75
C ILE A 353 16.46 -8.75 4.86
N VAL A 354 16.44 -8.28 3.61
CA VAL A 354 17.49 -8.56 2.63
C VAL A 354 18.05 -7.26 2.04
N ARG A 355 19.26 -7.33 1.48
CA ARG A 355 19.83 -6.22 0.71
C ARG A 355 19.21 -6.14 -0.68
N ALA A 356 18.98 -4.94 -1.17
CA ALA A 356 18.60 -4.67 -2.55
C ALA A 356 19.87 -4.72 -3.44
N GLU A 357 20.40 -5.93 -3.61
CA GLU A 357 21.64 -6.25 -4.36
C GLU A 357 21.35 -7.35 -5.39
N ARG A 358 22.18 -7.40 -6.44
CA ARG A 358 22.07 -8.41 -7.51
C ARG A 358 22.39 -9.82 -7.02
N GLU A 359 23.17 -9.94 -5.96
CA GLU A 359 23.46 -11.18 -5.25
C GLU A 359 22.66 -11.21 -3.95
N TYR A 360 22.13 -12.39 -3.61
CA TYR A 360 21.33 -12.54 -2.40
C TYR A 360 22.16 -12.33 -1.14
N LYS A 361 21.66 -11.46 -0.26
CA LYS A 361 22.27 -11.20 1.04
C LYS A 361 21.20 -10.92 2.10
N THR A 362 21.12 -11.79 3.08
CA THR A 362 20.27 -11.58 4.26
C THR A 362 20.93 -10.55 5.19
N VAL A 363 20.12 -9.64 5.71
CA VAL A 363 20.50 -8.71 6.78
C VAL A 363 20.13 -9.31 8.13
N GLU A 364 18.86 -9.70 8.30
CA GLU A 364 18.33 -10.23 9.57
C GLU A 364 17.01 -10.96 9.34
N THR A 365 16.63 -11.80 10.30
CA THR A 365 15.30 -12.41 10.40
C THR A 365 14.72 -12.09 11.78
N CYS A 366 13.63 -11.31 11.79
CA CYS A 366 12.97 -10.82 13.00
C CYS A 366 11.65 -11.52 13.22
N ARG A 367 11.16 -11.59 14.49
CA ARG A 367 9.92 -12.28 14.85
C ARG A 367 9.08 -11.42 15.80
N LEU A 368 7.75 -11.39 15.57
CA LEU A 368 6.81 -10.76 16.52
C LEU A 368 5.99 -11.79 17.30
N GLY A 369 5.86 -13.02 16.80
CA GLY A 369 5.11 -14.09 17.47
C GLY A 369 3.58 -13.93 17.37
N ASP A 370 3.09 -13.13 16.42
CA ASP A 370 1.68 -12.94 16.11
C ASP A 370 1.52 -12.74 14.60
N GLY A 371 0.43 -13.27 14.01
CA GLY A 371 0.22 -13.27 12.56
C GLY A 371 0.12 -11.88 11.95
N ILE A 372 0.69 -11.68 10.76
CA ILE A 372 0.74 -10.38 10.08
C ILE A 372 0.31 -10.54 8.62
N ASP A 373 -0.83 -9.92 8.28
CA ASP A 373 -1.32 -9.79 6.90
C ASP A 373 -1.27 -8.33 6.41
N ALA A 374 -1.23 -7.37 7.34
CA ALA A 374 -1.17 -5.96 7.05
C ALA A 374 0.23 -5.51 6.63
N THR A 375 0.32 -4.65 5.61
CA THR A 375 1.59 -4.05 5.17
C THR A 375 2.10 -3.06 6.21
N PRO A 376 3.37 -3.18 6.66
CA PRO A 376 3.94 -2.24 7.61
C PRO A 376 4.06 -0.81 7.08
N ALA A 377 4.07 0.17 8.01
CA ALA A 377 4.40 1.56 7.72
C ALA A 377 5.75 1.95 8.31
N MET A 378 6.42 2.91 7.69
CA MET A 378 7.74 3.38 8.13
C MET A 378 7.77 4.88 8.33
N THR A 379 8.56 5.30 9.32
CA THR A 379 8.99 6.69 9.49
C THR A 379 10.46 6.72 9.88
N ASP A 380 10.97 7.90 10.23
CA ASP A 380 12.34 8.06 10.69
C ASP A 380 12.64 7.15 11.90
N GLY A 381 13.46 6.12 11.70
CA GLY A 381 13.87 5.17 12.73
C GLY A 381 12.78 4.28 13.33
N ARG A 382 11.56 4.30 12.79
CA ARG A 382 10.43 3.52 13.32
C ARG A 382 9.75 2.68 12.24
N PHE A 383 9.28 1.52 12.65
CA PHE A 383 8.56 0.55 11.84
C PHE A 383 7.27 0.17 12.57
N TYR A 384 6.13 0.49 11.98
CA TYR A 384 4.81 0.24 12.58
C TYR A 384 4.18 -0.97 11.92
N VAL A 385 3.79 -1.94 12.72
CA VAL A 385 3.22 -3.21 12.27
C VAL A 385 1.87 -3.44 12.95
N ARG A 386 0.86 -3.74 12.16
CA ARG A 386 -0.37 -4.34 12.64
C ARG A 386 -0.26 -5.86 12.53
N SER A 387 -0.35 -6.55 13.64
CA SER A 387 -0.55 -8.00 13.69
C SER A 387 -2.01 -8.32 14.05
N SER A 388 -2.36 -9.59 14.16
CA SER A 388 -3.74 -10.02 14.45
C SER A 388 -4.29 -9.42 15.75
N LYS A 389 -3.43 -9.24 16.77
CA LYS A 389 -3.84 -8.80 18.12
C LYS A 389 -3.28 -7.45 18.54
N TRP A 390 -2.27 -6.94 17.83
CA TRP A 390 -1.49 -5.80 18.32
C TRP A 390 -1.16 -4.80 17.21
N LEU A 391 -1.07 -3.55 17.60
CA LEU A 391 -0.34 -2.51 16.86
C LEU A 391 1.02 -2.34 17.55
N TRP A 392 2.10 -2.50 16.78
CA TRP A 392 3.47 -2.45 17.25
C TRP A 392 4.19 -1.21 16.72
N CYS A 393 5.07 -0.64 17.54
CA CYS A 393 6.13 0.26 17.09
C CYS A 393 7.48 -0.36 17.39
N LEU A 394 8.26 -0.55 16.35
CA LEU A 394 9.60 -1.13 16.41
C LEU A 394 10.62 -0.05 16.09
N GLY A 395 11.78 -0.11 16.77
CA GLY A 395 12.84 0.87 16.57
C GLY A 395 13.97 0.69 17.57
N GLY A 396 15.09 1.38 17.34
CA GLY A 396 16.12 1.55 18.34
C GLY A 396 15.67 2.60 19.37
N ARG A 397 15.92 2.37 20.65
CA ARG A 397 15.89 3.49 21.61
C ARG A 397 17.00 4.44 21.16
N THR A 398 16.63 5.60 20.63
CA THR A 398 17.61 6.67 20.45
C THR A 398 18.21 6.92 21.83
N GLY A 399 19.52 6.67 21.98
CA GLY A 399 20.22 6.88 23.23
C GLY A 399 20.09 8.36 23.65
N GLY A 400 19.05 8.65 24.39
CA GLY A 400 19.06 9.77 25.30
C GLY A 400 19.82 9.28 26.53
N ASN A 401 21.00 9.80 26.76
CA ASN A 401 21.65 9.70 28.07
C ASN A 401 20.65 10.12 29.15
N PRO A 402 20.66 9.43 30.33
CA PRO A 402 19.80 9.74 31.45
C PRO A 402 20.00 11.16 31.96
#